data_43140b92b742c378bd9675af46565f3b
#
_entry.id   43140b92b742c378bd9675af46565f3b
#
_cell.length_a   1.000
_cell.length_b   1.000
_cell.length_c   1.000
_cell.angle_alpha   90.00
_cell.angle_beta   90.00
_cell.angle_gamma   90.00
#
_symmetry.space_group_name_H-M   'P 1'
#
loop_
_entity.id
_entity.type
_entity.pdbx_description
1 polymer ?
#
loop_
_entity_poly.entity_id
_entity_poly.type
_entity_poly.pdbx_seq_one_letter_code
_entity_poly.pdbx_strand_id
1 'polypeptide(L)'
;MSNASMWKFVGWRRFRSTVLLGILNLFLLSLAWASPGRDGKPLEVYLVDVEGGQATLFVTPSGQSLLIDTGWPGNDGRDADRIVAAAKDAGVKKIDFVLITHFHKDHAGGITQLAAKIPIGAVIDHGENREHSDPPTEQVWQDYRSFLAKGNVKRIIAKPGEALPIKGMETTVVSSDGALIDKPLPGAGGRNPDCKAGDQRPADSSENLRSLGTVLTFGKLRILDLGDLTWDKEMELMCPVNRLGKMDIYLVSHHGWSQSGSPALLNGIAPRLALMDNGASKGGSPSSWDIIKKSPRLEDLWQLHYSNEGGTAHNVAEAFIANVQGPDTGNYLKLTAWKDGSFEVFNSRTEKTKHYDAAS
;
A
#
# COMPACT_ATOMS: atom_id res chain seq x y z
N MET A 1 -24.94 -67.90 65.36
CA MET A 1 -25.18 -69.12 64.65
C MET A 1 -24.43 -69.02 63.35
N SER A 2 -23.20 -69.66 63.33
CA SER A 2 -22.89 -70.90 62.64
C SER A 2 -23.04 -70.79 61.14
N ASN A 3 -22.08 -70.97 60.27
CA ASN A 3 -21.00 -71.92 60.30
C ASN A 3 -19.93 -71.56 59.21
N ALA A 4 -18.73 -71.96 59.54
CA ALA A 4 -17.58 -72.00 58.66
C ALA A 4 -17.68 -73.05 57.60
N SER A 5 -16.95 -72.96 56.51
CA SER A 5 -16.03 -73.98 56.03
C SER A 5 -15.09 -73.49 54.95
N MET A 6 -13.95 -73.86 55.25
CA MET A 6 -12.63 -73.88 54.60
C MET A 6 -12.62 -74.90 53.45
N TRP A 7 -11.90 -74.61 52.33
CA TRP A 7 -11.07 -75.57 51.60
C TRP A 7 -10.17 -74.89 50.56
N LYS A 8 -8.85 -74.87 50.78
CA LYS A 8 -7.66 -75.37 50.14
C LYS A 8 -7.28 -74.84 48.71
N PHE A 9 -6.11 -74.24 48.72
CA PHE A 9 -5.01 -74.18 47.77
C PHE A 9 -5.11 -75.00 46.48
N VAL A 10 -4.84 -74.35 45.30
CA VAL A 10 -3.94 -74.79 44.27
C VAL A 10 -3.31 -73.53 43.58
N GLY A 11 -2.01 -73.46 43.60
CA GLY A 11 -1.27 -72.38 42.97
C GLY A 11 -1.12 -72.60 41.46
N TRP A 12 -1.26 -71.52 40.75
CA TRP A 12 -0.78 -71.45 39.35
C TRP A 12 0.02 -70.18 39.17
N ARG A 13 1.28 -70.42 38.74
CA ARG A 13 2.22 -69.40 38.29
C ARG A 13 1.62 -68.67 37.07
N ARG A 14 1.44 -67.39 37.15
CA ARG A 14 1.16 -66.52 35.99
C ARG A 14 2.43 -65.88 35.49
N PHE A 15 2.83 -66.20 34.27
CA PHE A 15 3.77 -65.49 33.45
C PHE A 15 3.34 -64.04 33.28
N ARG A 16 4.21 -63.11 33.68
CA ARG A 16 4.05 -61.68 33.35
C ARG A 16 4.65 -61.46 31.97
N SER A 17 3.81 -61.36 30.96
CA SER A 17 4.20 -60.81 29.64
C SER A 17 4.10 -59.28 29.73
N THR A 18 5.25 -58.64 29.76
CA THR A 18 5.35 -57.18 29.65
C THR A 18 5.20 -56.80 28.18
N VAL A 19 4.04 -56.32 27.76
CA VAL A 19 3.86 -55.73 26.45
C VAL A 19 4.36 -54.29 26.53
N LEU A 20 5.54 -54.04 25.97
CA LEU A 20 6.02 -52.68 25.69
C LEU A 20 5.21 -52.12 24.51
N LEU A 21 4.24 -51.23 24.78
CA LEU A 21 3.70 -50.34 23.75
C LEU A 21 4.71 -49.25 23.41
N GLY A 22 5.45 -49.45 22.32
CA GLY A 22 6.23 -48.40 21.72
C GLY A 22 5.30 -47.38 21.08
N ILE A 23 5.17 -46.20 21.71
CA ILE A 23 4.53 -45.03 21.09
C ILE A 23 5.53 -44.45 20.11
N LEU A 24 5.35 -44.77 18.81
CA LEU A 24 6.07 -44.17 17.72
C LEU A 24 5.50 -42.75 17.48
N ASN A 25 6.11 -41.72 18.09
CA ASN A 25 5.85 -40.33 17.77
C ASN A 25 6.39 -40.04 16.37
N LEU A 26 5.53 -40.14 15.36
CA LEU A 26 5.79 -39.58 14.04
C LEU A 26 5.75 -38.04 14.17
N PHE A 27 6.92 -37.43 14.39
CA PHE A 27 7.11 -36.01 14.09
C PHE A 27 6.96 -35.84 12.57
N LEU A 28 5.79 -35.44 12.11
CA LEU A 28 5.61 -34.85 10.79
C LEU A 28 6.37 -33.51 10.77
N LEU A 29 7.64 -33.56 10.41
CA LEU A 29 8.35 -32.37 9.93
C LEU A 29 7.62 -31.93 8.65
N SER A 30 6.74 -30.94 8.79
CA SER A 30 6.28 -30.17 7.66
C SER A 30 7.49 -29.42 7.09
N LEU A 31 8.15 -30.01 6.10
CA LEU A 31 9.07 -29.33 5.22
C LEU A 31 8.24 -28.24 4.53
N ALA A 32 8.26 -27.02 5.09
CA ALA A 32 7.86 -25.84 4.36
C ALA A 32 8.83 -25.77 3.16
N TRP A 33 8.35 -26.12 1.99
CA TRP A 33 9.07 -25.89 0.75
C TRP A 33 9.16 -24.38 0.60
N ALA A 34 10.33 -23.82 0.93
CA ALA A 34 10.65 -22.46 0.56
C ALA A 34 10.57 -22.41 -0.98
N SER A 35 9.64 -21.63 -1.50
CA SER A 35 9.55 -21.39 -2.94
C SER A 35 10.90 -20.85 -3.41
N PRO A 36 11.50 -21.41 -4.47
CA PRO A 36 12.75 -20.89 -5.01
C PRO A 36 12.55 -19.43 -5.40
N GLY A 37 13.35 -18.51 -4.84
CA GLY A 37 13.29 -17.08 -5.18
C GLY A 37 12.88 -16.14 -4.06
N ARG A 38 12.33 -16.65 -2.95
CA ARG A 38 11.97 -15.81 -1.76
C ARG A 38 13.12 -15.65 -0.76
N ASP A 39 14.35 -15.51 -1.29
CA ASP A 39 15.51 -15.31 -0.43
C ASP A 39 15.53 -13.90 0.18
N GLY A 40 15.70 -13.84 1.50
CA GLY A 40 15.82 -12.60 2.26
C GLY A 40 14.49 -12.09 2.87
N LYS A 41 14.62 -10.99 3.62
CA LYS A 41 13.45 -10.32 4.19
C LYS A 41 12.63 -9.63 3.10
N PRO A 42 11.31 -9.67 3.17
CA PRO A 42 10.44 -9.00 2.20
C PRO A 42 10.41 -7.48 2.38
N LEU A 43 9.88 -6.80 1.39
CA LEU A 43 9.30 -5.47 1.50
C LEU A 43 7.86 -5.64 1.98
N GLU A 44 7.48 -4.95 3.05
CA GLU A 44 6.10 -4.90 3.54
C GLU A 44 5.49 -3.53 3.22
N VAL A 45 4.24 -3.52 2.75
CA VAL A 45 3.51 -2.30 2.41
C VAL A 45 2.11 -2.39 3.00
N TYR A 46 1.77 -1.44 3.87
CA TYR A 46 0.46 -1.35 4.50
C TYR A 46 -0.33 -0.20 3.87
N LEU A 47 -1.45 -0.52 3.24
CA LEU A 47 -2.44 0.48 2.86
C LEU A 47 -3.35 0.67 4.06
N VAL A 48 -3.13 1.74 4.79
CA VAL A 48 -3.88 2.05 6.02
C VAL A 48 -5.20 2.72 5.63
N ASP A 49 -6.29 2.24 6.21
CA ASP A 49 -7.59 2.87 6.00
C ASP A 49 -7.67 4.24 6.69
N VAL A 50 -7.77 5.28 5.88
CA VAL A 50 -7.99 6.66 6.29
C VAL A 50 -9.23 7.27 5.61
N GLU A 51 -10.19 6.43 5.21
CA GLU A 51 -11.50 6.82 4.66
C GLU A 51 -11.41 7.71 3.40
N GLY A 52 -10.62 7.26 2.42
CA GLY A 52 -10.47 7.95 1.14
C GLY A 52 -9.53 9.15 1.17
N GLY A 53 -8.52 9.06 2.00
CA GLY A 53 -7.26 9.77 1.90
C GLY A 53 -6.15 8.77 1.67
N GLN A 54 -4.90 9.20 1.71
CA GLN A 54 -3.75 8.33 1.55
C GLN A 54 -2.95 8.20 2.85
N ALA A 55 -2.60 6.95 3.21
CA ALA A 55 -1.58 6.62 4.19
C ALA A 55 -1.01 5.23 3.84
N THR A 56 0.13 5.20 3.18
CA THR A 56 0.77 3.95 2.75
C THR A 56 2.14 3.80 3.40
N LEU A 57 2.27 2.82 4.30
CA LEU A 57 3.51 2.57 5.03
C LEU A 57 4.32 1.46 4.36
N PHE A 58 5.52 1.78 3.91
CA PHE A 58 6.53 0.84 3.41
C PHE A 58 7.55 0.54 4.50
N VAL A 59 7.85 -0.75 4.70
CA VAL A 59 8.92 -1.20 5.59
C VAL A 59 9.88 -2.08 4.80
N THR A 60 11.09 -1.59 4.60
CA THR A 60 12.09 -2.25 3.78
C THR A 60 12.77 -3.40 4.53
N PRO A 61 13.43 -4.33 3.82
CA PRO A 61 14.22 -5.40 4.46
C PRO A 61 15.31 -4.90 5.41
N SER A 62 15.77 -3.66 5.24
CA SER A 62 16.74 -3.02 6.16
C SER A 62 16.11 -2.54 7.46
N GLY A 63 14.78 -2.62 7.59
CA GLY A 63 14.01 -2.09 8.71
C GLY A 63 13.74 -0.59 8.62
N GLN A 64 14.10 0.07 7.51
CA GLN A 64 13.79 1.49 7.30
C GLN A 64 12.36 1.65 6.84
N SER A 65 11.69 2.69 7.33
CA SER A 65 10.29 2.98 7.03
C SER A 65 10.11 4.26 6.21
N LEU A 66 9.21 4.18 5.22
CA LEU A 66 8.69 5.30 4.44
C LEU A 66 7.17 5.30 4.56
N LEU A 67 6.59 6.35 5.07
CA LEU A 67 5.14 6.59 5.03
C LEU A 67 4.86 7.59 3.91
N ILE A 68 4.00 7.25 2.97
CA ILE A 68 3.47 8.17 1.96
C ILE A 68 2.12 8.65 2.46
N ASP A 69 2.01 9.94 2.71
CA ASP A 69 0.89 10.69 3.25
C ASP A 69 0.43 10.25 4.66
N THR A 70 -0.45 11.04 5.26
CA THR A 70 -0.79 10.94 6.69
C THR A 70 -2.30 10.96 6.97
N GLY A 71 -3.13 10.92 5.92
CA GLY A 71 -4.58 10.97 6.03
C GLY A 71 -5.11 12.34 6.49
N TRP A 72 -6.34 12.30 6.98
CA TRP A 72 -7.11 13.49 7.37
C TRP A 72 -6.69 14.02 8.74
N PRO A 73 -6.86 15.34 8.96
CA PRO A 73 -6.78 15.92 10.29
C PRO A 73 -8.07 15.66 11.07
N GLY A 74 -8.03 15.81 12.38
CA GLY A 74 -9.23 15.71 13.23
C GLY A 74 -9.61 14.25 13.52
N ASN A 75 -10.89 13.93 13.51
CA ASN A 75 -11.45 12.61 13.80
C ASN A 75 -10.85 11.98 15.09
N ASP A 76 -10.63 12.80 16.12
CA ASP A 76 -9.98 12.41 17.39
C ASP A 76 -8.62 11.70 17.21
N GLY A 77 -7.95 11.92 16.06
CA GLY A 77 -6.67 11.29 15.72
C GLY A 77 -6.78 9.87 15.17
N ARG A 78 -7.96 9.48 14.67
CA ARG A 78 -8.23 8.14 14.10
C ARG A 78 -7.16 7.69 13.10
N ASP A 79 -6.83 8.55 12.12
CA ASP A 79 -5.89 8.17 11.06
C ASP A 79 -4.47 8.00 11.60
N ALA A 80 -4.06 8.90 12.49
CA ALA A 80 -2.77 8.76 13.18
C ALA A 80 -2.71 7.47 14.03
N ASP A 81 -3.81 7.09 14.70
CA ASP A 81 -3.87 5.84 15.48
C ASP A 81 -3.77 4.61 14.59
N ARG A 82 -4.44 4.60 13.44
CA ARG A 82 -4.36 3.52 12.46
C ARG A 82 -2.96 3.38 11.85
N ILE A 83 -2.31 4.50 11.51
CA ILE A 83 -0.93 4.51 11.03
C ILE A 83 0.02 3.96 12.11
N VAL A 84 -0.14 4.38 13.36
CA VAL A 84 0.67 3.88 14.48
C VAL A 84 0.43 2.39 14.73
N ALA A 85 -0.81 1.91 14.58
CA ALA A 85 -1.14 0.49 14.68
C ALA A 85 -0.42 -0.34 13.59
N ALA A 86 -0.45 0.13 12.33
CA ALA A 86 0.28 -0.50 11.22
C ALA A 86 1.80 -0.48 11.46
N ALA A 87 2.34 0.65 11.93
CA ALA A 87 3.76 0.77 12.29
C ALA A 87 4.15 -0.22 13.39
N LYS A 88 3.29 -0.39 14.40
CA LYS A 88 3.51 -1.35 15.50
C LYS A 88 3.47 -2.79 15.00
N ASP A 89 2.53 -3.15 14.13
CA ASP A 89 2.44 -4.47 13.51
C ASP A 89 3.71 -4.79 12.72
N ALA A 90 4.23 -3.81 11.99
CA ALA A 90 5.49 -3.89 11.25
C ALA A 90 6.76 -3.81 12.12
N GLY A 91 6.65 -3.65 13.45
CA GLY A 91 7.79 -3.50 14.36
C GLY A 91 8.51 -2.14 14.27
N VAL A 92 7.88 -1.14 13.62
CA VAL A 92 8.42 0.22 13.43
C VAL A 92 8.14 1.06 14.68
N LYS A 93 9.21 1.58 15.30
CA LYS A 93 9.13 2.46 16.49
C LYS A 93 9.32 3.94 16.18
N LYS A 94 9.74 4.24 14.98
CA LYS A 94 9.98 5.57 14.43
C LYS A 94 9.75 5.49 12.93
N ILE A 95 9.00 6.42 12.37
CA ILE A 95 8.89 6.57 10.92
C ILE A 95 10.12 7.35 10.44
N ASP A 96 11.00 6.69 9.65
CA ASP A 96 12.24 7.31 9.19
C ASP A 96 11.99 8.45 8.22
N PHE A 97 11.05 8.24 7.29
CA PHE A 97 10.65 9.23 6.29
C PHE A 97 9.13 9.30 6.18
N VAL A 98 8.59 10.50 6.20
CA VAL A 98 7.21 10.79 5.75
C VAL A 98 7.33 11.56 4.45
N LEU A 99 6.76 11.03 3.37
CA LEU A 99 6.63 11.71 2.09
C LEU A 99 5.22 12.29 2.02
N ILE A 100 5.11 13.59 1.83
CA ILE A 100 3.85 14.27 1.56
C ILE A 100 3.77 14.51 0.05
N THR A 101 2.77 13.89 -0.57
CA THR A 101 2.56 14.02 -2.01
C THR A 101 2.14 15.43 -2.39
N HIS A 102 1.17 15.99 -1.67
CA HIS A 102 0.67 17.35 -1.81
C HIS A 102 -0.08 17.81 -0.55
N PHE A 103 -0.50 19.08 -0.50
CA PHE A 103 -1.00 19.66 0.76
C PHE A 103 -2.52 19.62 0.94
N HIS A 104 -3.26 18.79 0.22
CA HIS A 104 -4.66 18.55 0.55
C HIS A 104 -4.80 17.86 1.91
N LYS A 105 -5.95 18.09 2.55
CA LYS A 105 -6.15 17.69 3.96
C LYS A 105 -6.20 16.19 4.19
N ASP A 106 -6.57 15.42 3.20
CA ASP A 106 -6.63 13.96 3.22
C ASP A 106 -5.29 13.27 2.91
N HIS A 107 -4.24 14.07 2.67
CA HIS A 107 -2.86 13.65 2.47
C HIS A 107 -1.94 14.17 3.58
N ALA A 108 -1.84 15.49 3.73
CA ALA A 108 -0.92 16.09 4.69
C ALA A 108 -1.58 16.41 6.06
N GLY A 109 -2.90 16.30 6.17
CA GLY A 109 -3.63 16.81 7.32
C GLY A 109 -3.33 16.13 8.64
N GLY A 110 -3.03 14.83 8.62
CA GLY A 110 -2.76 14.03 9.82
C GLY A 110 -1.37 14.23 10.44
N ILE A 111 -0.44 14.94 9.76
CA ILE A 111 0.98 15.01 10.17
C ILE A 111 1.22 15.44 11.61
N THR A 112 0.51 16.45 12.10
CA THR A 112 0.68 16.96 13.46
C THR A 112 0.19 15.98 14.52
N GLN A 113 -0.93 15.29 14.26
CA GLN A 113 -1.47 14.26 15.13
C GLN A 113 -0.58 13.01 15.15
N LEU A 114 -0.04 12.63 13.98
CA LEU A 114 0.89 11.52 13.86
C LEU A 114 2.20 11.78 14.62
N ALA A 115 2.78 12.99 14.44
CA ALA A 115 4.03 13.36 15.10
C ALA A 115 3.90 13.43 16.64
N ALA A 116 2.70 13.61 17.16
CA ALA A 116 2.42 13.54 18.61
C ALA A 116 2.42 12.10 19.15
N LYS A 117 2.30 11.08 18.29
CA LYS A 117 2.14 9.66 18.67
C LYS A 117 3.37 8.79 18.34
N ILE A 118 4.10 9.12 17.27
CA ILE A 118 5.28 8.37 16.86
C ILE A 118 6.37 9.33 16.36
N PRO A 119 7.67 9.11 16.71
CA PRO A 119 8.75 9.94 16.21
C PRO A 119 8.87 9.89 14.68
N ILE A 120 9.15 11.04 14.05
CA ILE A 120 9.40 11.18 12.60
C ILE A 120 10.86 11.61 12.41
N GLY A 121 11.58 10.96 11.48
CA GLY A 121 12.98 11.25 11.19
C GLY A 121 13.19 12.41 10.24
N ALA A 122 12.56 12.33 9.08
CA ALA A 122 12.59 13.37 8.06
C ALA A 122 11.25 13.42 7.33
N VAL A 123 10.95 14.57 6.73
CA VAL A 123 9.85 14.72 5.77
C VAL A 123 10.40 15.02 4.39
N ILE A 124 9.68 14.54 3.38
CA ILE A 124 9.98 14.74 1.95
C ILE A 124 8.72 15.35 1.34
N ASP A 125 8.85 16.44 0.60
CA ASP A 125 7.70 17.11 -0.04
C ASP A 125 8.11 17.81 -1.33
N HIS A 126 7.16 18.41 -2.07
CA HIS A 126 7.38 19.10 -3.33
C HIS A 126 7.78 20.58 -3.19
N GLY A 127 7.80 21.13 -1.98
CA GLY A 127 8.15 22.54 -1.73
C GLY A 127 7.02 23.33 -1.08
N GLU A 128 6.67 24.48 -1.65
CA GLU A 128 5.64 25.38 -1.10
C GLU A 128 4.25 25.02 -1.63
N ASN A 129 3.21 25.18 -0.79
CA ASN A 129 1.83 25.18 -1.27
C ASN A 129 1.64 26.23 -2.38
N ARG A 130 0.94 25.87 -3.44
CA ARG A 130 0.59 26.76 -4.56
C ARG A 130 -0.90 27.08 -4.63
N GLU A 131 -1.73 26.47 -3.81
CA GLU A 131 -3.18 26.63 -3.80
C GLU A 131 -3.64 27.47 -2.58
N HIS A 132 -3.22 28.72 -2.53
CA HIS A 132 -3.57 29.63 -1.42
C HIS A 132 -5.04 30.07 -1.42
N SER A 133 -5.77 29.85 -2.53
CA SER A 133 -7.18 30.23 -2.66
C SER A 133 -8.15 29.21 -2.05
N ASP A 134 -7.67 28.00 -1.72
CA ASP A 134 -8.46 26.98 -1.00
C ASP A 134 -8.15 27.05 0.51
N PRO A 135 -9.07 27.55 1.35
CA PRO A 135 -8.81 27.74 2.77
C PRO A 135 -8.45 26.44 3.53
N PRO A 136 -9.08 25.27 3.24
CA PRO A 136 -8.66 24.01 3.86
C PRO A 136 -7.20 23.63 3.56
N THR A 137 -6.78 23.75 2.31
CA THR A 137 -5.40 23.46 1.88
C THR A 137 -4.40 24.43 2.50
N GLU A 138 -4.73 25.73 2.53
CA GLU A 138 -3.89 26.73 3.17
C GLU A 138 -3.75 26.47 4.68
N GLN A 139 -4.82 26.05 5.37
CA GLN A 139 -4.74 25.70 6.79
C GLN A 139 -3.80 24.49 7.02
N VAL A 140 -3.91 23.43 6.22
CA VAL A 140 -3.01 22.27 6.30
C VAL A 140 -1.55 22.69 6.07
N TRP A 141 -1.31 23.57 5.10
CA TRP A 141 0.02 24.12 4.86
C TRP A 141 0.58 24.88 6.06
N GLN A 142 -0.24 25.72 6.72
CA GLN A 142 0.18 26.46 7.92
C GLN A 142 0.47 25.50 9.10
N ASP A 143 -0.34 24.46 9.27
CA ASP A 143 -0.12 23.45 10.29
C ASP A 143 1.16 22.64 10.03
N TYR A 144 1.41 22.27 8.78
CA TYR A 144 2.63 21.59 8.35
C TYR A 144 3.88 22.47 8.57
N ARG A 145 3.84 23.74 8.19
CA ARG A 145 4.92 24.70 8.49
C ARG A 145 5.18 24.84 9.98
N SER A 146 4.12 24.91 10.77
CA SER A 146 4.21 24.99 12.23
C SER A 146 4.84 23.74 12.83
N PHE A 147 4.54 22.56 12.28
CA PHE A 147 5.19 21.32 12.64
C PHE A 147 6.70 21.37 12.32
N LEU A 148 7.08 21.79 11.13
CA LEU A 148 8.49 21.94 10.74
C LEU A 148 9.26 22.94 11.61
N ALA A 149 8.63 24.06 11.95
CA ALA A 149 9.23 25.13 12.77
C ALA A 149 9.60 24.67 14.19
N LYS A 150 9.01 23.57 14.69
CA LYS A 150 9.41 22.95 15.98
C LYS A 150 10.83 22.36 15.94
N GLY A 151 11.45 22.27 14.76
CA GLY A 151 12.90 22.13 14.57
C GLY A 151 13.48 20.72 14.75
N ASN A 152 12.64 19.71 14.96
CA ASN A 152 13.13 18.35 15.26
C ASN A 152 13.14 17.40 14.06
N VAL A 153 12.67 17.84 12.88
CA VAL A 153 12.50 17.01 11.70
C VAL A 153 13.20 17.64 10.50
N LYS A 154 14.04 16.87 9.81
CA LYS A 154 14.70 17.32 8.58
C LYS A 154 13.67 17.38 7.44
N ARG A 155 13.63 18.49 6.69
CA ARG A 155 12.86 18.62 5.45
C ARG A 155 13.75 18.37 4.23
N ILE A 156 13.23 17.63 3.26
CA ILE A 156 13.83 17.36 1.95
C ILE A 156 12.81 17.77 0.89
N ILE A 157 13.15 18.77 0.08
CA ILE A 157 12.34 19.15 -1.09
C ILE A 157 12.86 18.32 -2.26
N ALA A 158 12.01 17.43 -2.80
CA ALA A 158 12.39 16.49 -3.84
C ALA A 158 12.00 17.01 -5.24
N LYS A 159 12.80 16.65 -6.24
CA LYS A 159 12.60 17.06 -7.64
C LYS A 159 12.54 15.86 -8.57
N PRO A 160 11.83 15.96 -9.71
CA PRO A 160 11.78 14.88 -10.69
C PRO A 160 13.17 14.42 -11.14
N GLY A 161 13.38 13.12 -11.21
CA GLY A 161 14.64 12.47 -11.54
C GLY A 161 15.55 12.19 -10.34
N GLU A 162 15.29 12.76 -9.17
CA GLU A 162 16.08 12.48 -7.97
C GLU A 162 15.75 11.12 -7.36
N ALA A 163 16.78 10.47 -6.83
CA ALA A 163 16.63 9.27 -5.99
C ALA A 163 16.48 9.69 -4.53
N LEU A 164 15.46 9.17 -3.86
CA LEU A 164 15.25 9.42 -2.44
C LEU A 164 16.15 8.52 -1.58
N PRO A 165 16.59 9.00 -0.40
CA PRO A 165 17.59 8.31 0.43
C PRO A 165 17.00 7.13 1.23
N ILE A 166 16.19 6.29 0.60
CA ILE A 166 15.53 5.14 1.22
C ILE A 166 16.42 3.90 1.07
N LYS A 167 16.81 3.28 2.17
CA LYS A 167 17.66 2.08 2.15
C LYS A 167 16.84 0.81 1.94
N GLY A 168 17.34 -0.06 1.06
CA GLY A 168 16.73 -1.37 0.81
C GLY A 168 15.67 -1.38 -0.29
N MET A 169 15.36 -0.23 -0.85
CA MET A 169 14.46 -0.01 -1.99
C MET A 169 14.93 1.23 -2.75
N GLU A 170 14.97 1.17 -4.08
CA GLU A 170 15.21 2.35 -4.91
C GLU A 170 13.91 3.14 -5.05
N THR A 171 13.97 4.44 -4.83
CA THR A 171 12.80 5.32 -4.95
C THR A 171 13.17 6.51 -5.81
N THR A 172 12.59 6.61 -7.00
CA THR A 172 12.83 7.69 -7.96
C THR A 172 11.62 8.60 -8.05
N VAL A 173 11.83 9.90 -7.90
CA VAL A 173 10.79 10.93 -8.06
C VAL A 173 10.49 11.10 -9.54
N VAL A 174 9.20 11.03 -9.93
CA VAL A 174 8.75 11.16 -11.33
C VAL A 174 7.94 12.41 -11.60
N SER A 175 7.30 12.96 -10.55
CA SER A 175 6.61 14.25 -10.58
C SER A 175 6.83 15.00 -9.27
N SER A 176 6.86 16.34 -9.29
CA SER A 176 6.96 17.20 -8.11
C SER A 176 6.73 18.67 -8.49
N ASP A 177 5.93 19.42 -7.72
CA ASP A 177 5.58 20.84 -7.95
C ASP A 177 5.17 21.14 -9.40
N GLY A 178 4.40 20.22 -10.02
CA GLY A 178 3.93 20.31 -11.40
C GLY A 178 4.97 20.00 -12.50
N ALA A 179 6.22 19.79 -12.12
CA ALA A 179 7.26 19.31 -13.03
C ALA A 179 7.29 17.78 -13.11
N LEU A 180 7.71 17.24 -14.24
CA LEU A 180 7.80 15.81 -14.53
C LEU A 180 9.24 15.43 -14.93
N ILE A 181 9.57 14.14 -14.88
CA ILE A 181 10.86 13.67 -15.40
C ILE A 181 10.99 13.99 -16.89
N ASP A 182 12.15 14.48 -17.29
CA ASP A 182 12.44 14.80 -18.70
C ASP A 182 12.80 13.54 -19.51
N LYS A 183 13.52 12.62 -18.89
CA LYS A 183 14.02 11.40 -19.53
C LYS A 183 13.22 10.18 -19.06
N PRO A 184 12.94 9.25 -19.99
CA PRO A 184 12.34 7.98 -19.61
C PRO A 184 13.17 7.22 -18.58
N LEU A 185 12.48 6.52 -17.67
CA LEU A 185 13.13 5.60 -16.73
C LEU A 185 13.74 4.40 -17.46
N PRO A 186 14.68 3.67 -16.84
CA PRO A 186 15.23 2.44 -17.43
C PRO A 186 14.14 1.46 -17.89
N GLY A 187 14.25 0.97 -19.13
CA GLY A 187 13.25 0.09 -19.73
C GLY A 187 11.98 0.77 -20.27
N ALA A 188 11.89 2.10 -20.17
CA ALA A 188 10.81 2.91 -20.74
C ALA A 188 11.27 3.60 -22.05
N GLY A 189 10.48 4.54 -22.59
CA GLY A 189 10.84 5.37 -23.75
C GLY A 189 10.20 4.90 -25.06
N GLY A 190 9.38 3.88 -25.04
CA GLY A 190 8.58 3.48 -26.19
C GLY A 190 7.43 4.45 -26.47
N ARG A 191 6.98 4.51 -27.75
CA ARG A 191 5.77 5.23 -28.10
C ARG A 191 4.57 4.63 -27.37
N ASN A 192 3.71 5.47 -26.81
CA ASN A 192 2.48 5.03 -26.18
C ASN A 192 1.33 5.06 -27.20
N PRO A 193 0.77 3.90 -27.59
CA PRO A 193 -0.29 3.82 -28.60
C PRO A 193 -1.64 4.37 -28.09
N ASP A 194 -1.80 4.51 -26.77
CA ASP A 194 -3.03 4.97 -26.13
C ASP A 194 -3.10 6.49 -25.97
N CYS A 195 -2.16 7.23 -26.58
CA CYS A 195 -2.18 8.69 -26.65
C CYS A 195 -3.20 9.17 -27.69
N LYS A 196 -4.43 9.37 -27.29
CA LYS A 196 -5.50 9.85 -28.17
C LYS A 196 -5.76 11.34 -27.92
N ALA A 197 -5.94 12.12 -28.98
CA ALA A 197 -6.24 13.56 -28.86
C ALA A 197 -7.54 13.85 -28.11
N GLY A 198 -8.54 12.97 -28.19
CA GLY A 198 -9.80 13.10 -27.47
C GLY A 198 -9.72 12.81 -25.97
N ASP A 199 -8.60 12.29 -25.48
CA ASP A 199 -8.37 12.01 -24.05
C ASP A 199 -7.77 13.21 -23.29
N GLN A 200 -7.53 14.33 -23.98
CA GLN A 200 -7.04 15.56 -23.37
C GLN A 200 -8.12 16.16 -22.45
N ARG A 201 -7.71 16.61 -21.27
CA ARG A 201 -8.56 17.35 -20.32
C ARG A 201 -7.97 18.73 -20.06
N PRO A 202 -8.78 19.72 -19.63
CA PRO A 202 -8.28 20.99 -19.16
C PRO A 202 -7.20 20.80 -18.09
N ALA A 203 -6.21 21.71 -18.10
CA ALA A 203 -5.19 21.72 -17.05
C ALA A 203 -5.82 21.97 -15.67
N ASP A 204 -5.42 21.19 -14.72
CA ASP A 204 -5.76 21.43 -13.31
C ASP A 204 -4.93 22.56 -12.75
N SER A 205 -5.42 23.25 -11.71
CA SER A 205 -4.72 24.37 -11.05
C SER A 205 -4.55 24.14 -9.54
N SER A 206 -5.07 23.03 -9.03
CA SER A 206 -5.03 22.68 -7.61
C SER A 206 -3.67 22.08 -7.19
N GLU A 207 -3.53 21.80 -5.91
CA GLU A 207 -2.40 21.07 -5.36
C GLU A 207 -2.24 19.65 -5.95
N ASN A 208 -3.32 19.03 -6.47
CA ASN A 208 -3.24 17.71 -7.08
C ASN A 208 -2.21 17.64 -8.21
N LEU A 209 -2.16 18.64 -9.10
CA LEU A 209 -1.17 18.68 -10.18
C LEU A 209 0.28 18.78 -9.66
N ARG A 210 0.47 19.15 -8.38
CA ARG A 210 1.77 19.28 -7.71
C ARG A 210 2.26 17.98 -7.09
N SER A 211 1.43 16.94 -7.08
CA SER A 211 1.72 15.67 -6.42
C SER A 211 3.13 15.16 -6.69
N LEU A 212 3.84 14.89 -5.60
CA LEU A 212 5.13 14.23 -5.61
C LEU A 212 4.93 12.75 -5.87
N GLY A 213 5.08 12.34 -7.13
CA GLY A 213 4.93 10.95 -7.54
C GLY A 213 6.26 10.22 -7.55
N THR A 214 6.22 8.93 -7.24
CA THR A 214 7.41 8.07 -7.13
C THR A 214 7.24 6.74 -7.85
N VAL A 215 8.34 6.23 -8.39
CA VAL A 215 8.51 4.82 -8.73
C VAL A 215 9.43 4.18 -7.71
N LEU A 216 8.91 3.16 -7.02
CA LEU A 216 9.63 2.40 -6.02
C LEU A 216 10.01 1.05 -6.63
N THR A 217 11.31 0.72 -6.60
CA THR A 217 11.84 -0.52 -7.20
C THR A 217 12.44 -1.41 -6.12
N PHE A 218 11.97 -2.65 -6.04
CA PHE A 218 12.46 -3.64 -5.11
C PHE A 218 12.80 -4.96 -5.86
N GLY A 219 14.07 -5.12 -6.19
CA GLY A 219 14.51 -6.22 -7.06
C GLY A 219 13.87 -6.11 -8.44
N LYS A 220 13.06 -7.09 -8.82
CA LYS A 220 12.33 -7.08 -10.11
C LYS A 220 10.98 -6.34 -10.03
N LEU A 221 10.49 -6.05 -8.83
CA LEU A 221 9.19 -5.43 -8.62
C LEU A 221 9.26 -3.92 -8.77
N ARG A 222 8.30 -3.34 -9.49
CA ARG A 222 8.14 -1.90 -9.67
C ARG A 222 6.75 -1.47 -9.21
N ILE A 223 6.71 -0.51 -8.30
CA ILE A 223 5.49 0.05 -7.71
C ILE A 223 5.40 1.51 -8.12
N LEU A 224 4.23 1.95 -8.55
CA LEU A 224 3.95 3.36 -8.88
C LEU A 224 3.00 3.95 -7.85
N ASP A 225 3.39 5.09 -7.30
CA ASP A 225 2.56 6.00 -6.51
C ASP A 225 2.68 7.40 -7.11
N LEU A 226 1.56 7.99 -7.52
CA LEU A 226 1.51 9.34 -8.08
C LEU A 226 0.73 10.32 -7.20
N GLY A 227 0.30 9.88 -5.99
CA GLY A 227 -0.66 10.66 -5.20
C GLY A 227 -1.90 10.98 -6.02
N ASP A 228 -2.31 12.23 -6.01
CA ASP A 228 -3.47 12.70 -6.76
C ASP A 228 -3.12 13.38 -8.09
N LEU A 229 -1.96 13.01 -8.69
CA LEU A 229 -1.49 13.59 -9.94
C LEU A 229 -2.62 13.57 -10.99
N THR A 230 -2.84 14.72 -11.61
CA THR A 230 -4.00 14.96 -12.46
C THR A 230 -3.86 14.36 -13.85
N TRP A 231 -4.99 14.11 -14.49
CA TRP A 231 -5.08 13.49 -15.81
C TRP A 231 -4.24 14.19 -16.87
N ASP A 232 -4.22 15.52 -16.90
CA ASP A 232 -3.43 16.31 -17.83
C ASP A 232 -1.91 16.06 -17.61
N LYS A 233 -1.46 15.96 -16.36
CA LYS A 233 -0.08 15.61 -16.00
C LYS A 233 0.28 14.17 -16.32
N GLU A 234 -0.64 13.24 -16.11
CA GLU A 234 -0.46 11.85 -16.55
C GLU A 234 -0.30 11.77 -18.07
N MET A 235 -1.14 12.50 -18.84
CA MET A 235 -1.02 12.56 -20.29
C MET A 235 0.32 13.17 -20.72
N GLU A 236 0.81 14.22 -20.07
CA GLU A 236 2.12 14.82 -20.31
C GLU A 236 3.27 13.83 -20.01
N LEU A 237 3.15 13.05 -18.94
CA LEU A 237 4.13 12.04 -18.52
C LEU A 237 4.18 10.84 -19.48
N MET A 238 3.05 10.47 -20.05
CA MET A 238 2.88 9.23 -20.81
C MET A 238 2.82 9.44 -22.33
N CYS A 239 2.69 10.69 -22.82
CA CYS A 239 2.44 10.96 -24.23
C CYS A 239 3.45 11.98 -24.82
N PRO A 240 3.91 11.79 -26.07
CA PRO A 240 3.67 10.64 -26.94
C PRO A 240 4.52 9.40 -26.57
N VAL A 241 5.38 9.56 -25.58
CA VAL A 241 6.36 8.57 -25.12
C VAL A 241 6.04 8.18 -23.69
N ASN A 242 5.91 6.88 -23.44
CA ASN A 242 5.78 6.34 -22.10
C ASN A 242 7.11 6.51 -21.33
N ARG A 243 7.17 7.49 -20.42
CA ARG A 243 8.40 7.77 -19.65
C ARG A 243 8.57 6.86 -18.43
N LEU A 244 7.52 6.14 -18.01
CA LEU A 244 7.54 5.30 -16.82
C LEU A 244 7.90 3.84 -17.11
N GLY A 245 7.47 3.30 -18.26
CA GLY A 245 7.56 1.88 -18.57
C GLY A 245 6.49 1.07 -17.83
N LYS A 246 6.63 -0.26 -17.85
CA LYS A 246 5.69 -1.17 -17.17
C LYS A 246 5.89 -1.13 -15.65
N MET A 247 4.79 -1.25 -14.91
CA MET A 247 4.76 -1.39 -13.45
C MET A 247 4.13 -2.72 -13.06
N ASP A 248 4.51 -3.28 -11.94
CA ASP A 248 3.85 -4.49 -11.42
C ASP A 248 2.68 -4.14 -10.53
N ILE A 249 2.84 -3.10 -9.71
CA ILE A 249 1.84 -2.62 -8.76
C ILE A 249 1.57 -1.15 -9.00
N TYR A 250 0.31 -0.80 -9.02
CA TYR A 250 -0.17 0.57 -9.09
C TYR A 250 -0.98 0.91 -7.84
N LEU A 251 -0.48 1.83 -7.03
CA LEU A 251 -1.29 2.51 -6.02
C LEU A 251 -2.16 3.50 -6.77
N VAL A 252 -3.47 3.28 -6.71
CA VAL A 252 -4.40 3.95 -7.61
C VAL A 252 -4.46 5.43 -7.32
N SER A 253 -4.05 6.25 -8.29
CA SER A 253 -4.02 7.70 -8.14
C SER A 253 -5.39 8.27 -7.79
N HIS A 254 -5.39 9.28 -6.90
CA HIS A 254 -6.56 10.05 -6.51
C HIS A 254 -7.70 9.15 -6.01
N HIS A 255 -7.33 8.12 -5.23
CA HIS A 255 -8.27 7.16 -4.63
C HIS A 255 -9.23 6.49 -5.64
N GLY A 256 -8.87 6.51 -6.93
CA GLY A 256 -9.75 6.07 -8.01
C GLY A 256 -10.82 7.09 -8.40
N TRP A 257 -10.61 8.39 -8.18
CA TRP A 257 -11.47 9.44 -8.70
C TRP A 257 -11.23 9.69 -10.19
N SER A 258 -12.27 10.09 -10.90
CA SER A 258 -12.24 10.25 -12.37
C SER A 258 -11.32 11.35 -12.89
N GLN A 259 -10.74 12.17 -12.03
CA GLN A 259 -9.80 13.24 -12.36
C GLN A 259 -8.37 12.72 -12.64
N SER A 260 -8.11 11.45 -12.35
CA SER A 260 -6.84 10.76 -12.57
C SER A 260 -7.07 9.38 -13.17
N GLY A 261 -6.02 8.62 -13.47
CA GLY A 261 -6.11 7.27 -14.00
C GLY A 261 -6.44 7.24 -15.49
N SER A 262 -5.75 8.04 -16.31
CA SER A 262 -5.97 8.11 -17.76
C SER A 262 -5.73 6.76 -18.46
N PRO A 263 -6.43 6.44 -19.56
CA PRO A 263 -6.13 5.25 -20.37
C PRO A 263 -4.68 5.19 -20.84
N ALA A 264 -4.07 6.34 -21.16
CA ALA A 264 -2.66 6.42 -21.53
C ALA A 264 -1.73 5.97 -20.39
N LEU A 265 -2.06 6.34 -19.15
CA LEU A 265 -1.32 5.87 -17.98
C LEU A 265 -1.54 4.36 -17.79
N LEU A 266 -2.79 3.94 -17.60
CA LEU A 266 -3.12 2.57 -17.20
C LEU A 266 -2.65 1.51 -18.21
N ASN A 267 -2.87 1.76 -19.51
CA ASN A 267 -2.41 0.85 -20.56
C ASN A 267 -0.88 0.92 -20.75
N GLY A 268 -0.30 2.11 -20.55
CA GLY A 268 1.14 2.32 -20.70
C GLY A 268 1.96 1.64 -19.61
N ILE A 269 1.53 1.75 -18.35
CA ILE A 269 2.19 1.07 -17.22
C ILE A 269 1.77 -0.40 -17.11
N ALA A 270 0.58 -0.75 -17.58
CA ALA A 270 0.01 -2.10 -17.61
C ALA A 270 0.28 -2.89 -16.30
N PRO A 271 -0.25 -2.46 -15.15
CA PRO A 271 0.05 -3.07 -13.86
C PRO A 271 -0.54 -4.49 -13.79
N ARG A 272 0.08 -5.37 -12.99
CA ARG A 272 -0.46 -6.67 -12.60
C ARG A 272 -1.47 -6.54 -11.46
N LEU A 273 -1.18 -5.65 -10.54
CA LEU A 273 -2.00 -5.38 -9.37
C LEU A 273 -2.32 -3.89 -9.27
N ALA A 274 -3.58 -3.56 -9.01
CA ALA A 274 -3.98 -2.24 -8.59
C ALA A 274 -4.49 -2.29 -7.14
N LEU A 275 -4.04 -1.35 -6.32
CA LEU A 275 -4.45 -1.19 -4.92
C LEU A 275 -5.09 0.18 -4.79
N MET A 276 -6.38 0.22 -4.48
CA MET A 276 -7.17 1.45 -4.41
C MET A 276 -7.47 1.82 -2.97
N ASP A 277 -6.99 2.98 -2.55
CA ASP A 277 -7.15 3.56 -1.22
C ASP A 277 -8.41 4.45 -1.11
N ASN A 278 -9.48 4.06 -1.78
CA ASN A 278 -10.76 4.75 -1.73
C ASN A 278 -11.41 4.67 -0.34
N GLY A 279 -12.21 5.67 -0.01
CA GLY A 279 -13.20 5.62 1.06
C GLY A 279 -14.55 5.10 0.57
N ALA A 280 -15.51 4.95 1.50
CA ALA A 280 -16.86 4.56 1.13
C ALA A 280 -17.58 5.60 0.25
N SER A 281 -17.30 6.89 0.45
CA SER A 281 -17.94 8.02 -0.25
C SER A 281 -16.95 8.93 -0.98
N LYS A 282 -15.67 8.55 -1.07
CA LYS A 282 -14.64 9.31 -1.78
C LYS A 282 -13.76 8.35 -2.59
N GLY A 283 -13.61 8.61 -3.86
CA GLY A 283 -12.89 7.73 -4.78
C GLY A 283 -13.72 6.53 -5.26
N GLY A 284 -13.09 5.64 -6.02
CA GLY A 284 -13.74 4.46 -6.57
C GLY A 284 -14.83 4.79 -7.59
N SER A 285 -14.64 5.85 -8.39
CA SER A 285 -15.60 6.26 -9.44
C SER A 285 -15.76 5.18 -10.52
N PRO A 286 -16.98 4.96 -11.05
CA PRO A 286 -17.25 3.98 -12.09
C PRO A 286 -16.32 4.09 -13.30
N SER A 287 -16.03 5.31 -13.76
CA SER A 287 -15.18 5.54 -14.93
C SER A 287 -13.73 5.13 -14.68
N SER A 288 -13.18 5.41 -13.49
CA SER A 288 -11.82 4.98 -13.11
C SER A 288 -11.75 3.46 -12.97
N TRP A 289 -12.75 2.86 -12.34
CA TRP A 289 -12.87 1.41 -12.22
C TRP A 289 -12.86 0.73 -13.60
N ASP A 290 -13.63 1.25 -14.56
CA ASP A 290 -13.71 0.74 -15.93
C ASP A 290 -12.37 0.81 -16.66
N ILE A 291 -11.60 1.89 -16.49
CA ILE A 291 -10.27 2.04 -17.08
C ILE A 291 -9.30 1.04 -16.47
N ILE A 292 -9.26 0.95 -15.14
CA ILE A 292 -8.39 0.03 -14.42
C ILE A 292 -8.66 -1.42 -14.85
N LYS A 293 -9.93 -1.82 -14.85
CA LYS A 293 -10.33 -3.20 -15.22
C LYS A 293 -10.01 -3.59 -16.68
N LYS A 294 -9.80 -2.61 -17.55
CA LYS A 294 -9.39 -2.84 -18.95
C LYS A 294 -7.88 -2.87 -19.15
N SER A 295 -7.09 -2.62 -18.10
CA SER A 295 -5.63 -2.65 -18.21
C SER A 295 -5.15 -4.05 -18.61
N PRO A 296 -4.22 -4.16 -19.60
CA PRO A 296 -3.99 -5.42 -20.34
C PRO A 296 -3.30 -6.53 -19.52
N ARG A 297 -2.60 -6.18 -18.42
CA ARG A 297 -1.90 -7.16 -17.56
C ARG A 297 -2.55 -7.33 -16.20
N LEU A 298 -3.68 -6.66 -15.94
CA LEU A 298 -4.28 -6.66 -14.61
C LEU A 298 -4.74 -8.07 -14.21
N GLU A 299 -4.17 -8.58 -13.15
CA GLU A 299 -4.60 -9.81 -12.49
C GLU A 299 -5.73 -9.50 -11.50
N ASP A 300 -5.54 -8.47 -10.63
CA ASP A 300 -6.55 -8.05 -9.67
C ASP A 300 -6.52 -6.54 -9.39
N LEU A 301 -7.70 -6.05 -8.99
CA LEU A 301 -7.89 -4.79 -8.27
C LEU A 301 -8.31 -5.13 -6.84
N TRP A 302 -7.71 -4.48 -5.84
CA TRP A 302 -8.14 -4.50 -4.44
C TRP A 302 -8.59 -3.11 -4.02
N GLN A 303 -9.57 -3.03 -3.14
CA GLN A 303 -10.13 -1.78 -2.65
C GLN A 303 -10.07 -1.71 -1.12
N LEU A 304 -9.74 -0.55 -0.55
CA LEU A 304 -9.87 -0.35 0.89
C LEU A 304 -11.34 -0.32 1.30
N HIS A 305 -12.21 0.30 0.50
CA HIS A 305 -13.65 0.36 0.78
C HIS A 305 -14.50 -0.09 -0.39
N TYR A 306 -15.69 -0.60 -0.05
CA TYR A 306 -16.79 -0.65 -1.01
C TYR A 306 -17.16 0.79 -1.39
N SER A 307 -17.06 1.13 -2.67
CA SER A 307 -17.46 2.45 -3.17
C SER A 307 -18.98 2.56 -3.30
N ASN A 308 -19.59 3.53 -2.60
CA ASN A 308 -21.02 3.82 -2.72
C ASN A 308 -21.36 4.34 -4.13
N GLU A 309 -20.47 5.15 -4.73
CA GLU A 309 -20.61 5.65 -6.11
C GLU A 309 -20.52 4.50 -7.14
N GLY A 310 -19.61 3.55 -6.91
CA GLY A 310 -19.44 2.37 -7.75
C GLY A 310 -20.65 1.43 -7.74
N GLY A 311 -21.41 1.41 -6.67
CA GLY A 311 -22.59 0.56 -6.51
C GLY A 311 -22.25 -0.92 -6.71
N THR A 312 -23.23 -1.71 -7.16
CA THR A 312 -23.02 -3.16 -7.35
C THR A 312 -22.21 -3.51 -8.60
N ALA A 313 -22.07 -2.58 -9.55
CA ALA A 313 -21.46 -2.84 -10.86
C ALA A 313 -19.95 -2.53 -10.89
N HIS A 314 -19.48 -1.58 -10.08
CA HIS A 314 -18.11 -1.06 -10.13
C HIS A 314 -17.37 -1.20 -8.79
N ASN A 315 -17.59 -2.32 -8.13
CA ASN A 315 -16.80 -2.79 -7.00
C ASN A 315 -16.25 -4.19 -7.32
N VAL A 316 -15.14 -4.55 -6.72
CA VAL A 316 -14.62 -5.92 -6.80
C VAL A 316 -15.43 -6.85 -5.90
N ALA A 317 -15.24 -8.16 -6.03
CA ALA A 317 -15.83 -9.12 -5.11
C ALA A 317 -15.38 -8.81 -3.66
N GLU A 318 -16.27 -9.00 -2.68
CA GLU A 318 -16.04 -8.64 -1.27
C GLU A 318 -14.72 -9.17 -0.69
N ALA A 319 -14.25 -10.33 -1.16
CA ALA A 319 -12.97 -10.90 -0.72
C ALA A 319 -11.77 -9.97 -0.97
N PHE A 320 -11.89 -9.07 -1.95
CA PHE A 320 -10.86 -8.10 -2.36
C PHE A 320 -11.12 -6.69 -1.79
N ILE A 321 -12.07 -6.53 -0.88
CA ILE A 321 -12.40 -5.27 -0.21
C ILE A 321 -12.05 -5.41 1.28
N ALA A 322 -11.29 -4.45 1.82
CA ALA A 322 -10.94 -4.44 3.24
C ALA A 322 -12.10 -4.00 4.12
N ASN A 323 -12.86 -2.97 3.71
CA ASN A 323 -13.99 -2.45 4.46
C ASN A 323 -15.24 -2.48 3.56
N VAL A 324 -16.14 -3.42 3.84
CA VAL A 324 -17.45 -3.52 3.16
C VAL A 324 -18.43 -2.52 3.77
N GLN A 325 -19.63 -2.42 3.21
CA GLN A 325 -20.66 -1.55 3.77
C GLN A 325 -20.98 -1.91 5.22
N GLY A 326 -21.01 -0.93 6.10
CA GLY A 326 -21.26 -1.12 7.52
C GLY A 326 -20.50 -0.14 8.40
N PRO A 327 -20.28 -0.48 9.67
CA PRO A 327 -19.49 0.34 10.59
C PRO A 327 -18.05 0.48 10.12
N ASP A 328 -17.45 1.64 10.41
CA ASP A 328 -16.02 1.88 10.21
C ASP A 328 -15.20 0.97 11.16
N THR A 329 -14.49 0.02 10.58
CA THR A 329 -13.70 -0.99 11.31
C THR A 329 -12.19 -0.83 11.12
N GLY A 330 -11.75 0.05 10.23
CA GLY A 330 -10.34 0.37 10.00
C GLY A 330 -9.51 -0.82 9.50
N ASN A 331 -10.11 -1.71 8.71
CA ASN A 331 -9.36 -2.80 8.11
C ASN A 331 -8.41 -2.28 7.03
N TYR A 332 -7.25 -2.93 6.92
CA TYR A 332 -6.19 -2.57 6.00
C TYR A 332 -5.88 -3.69 5.01
N LEU A 333 -5.18 -3.34 3.95
CA LEU A 333 -4.54 -4.28 3.04
C LEU A 333 -3.02 -4.27 3.30
N LYS A 334 -2.39 -5.46 3.33
CA LYS A 334 -0.94 -5.59 3.45
C LYS A 334 -0.39 -6.31 2.23
N LEU A 335 0.50 -5.66 1.51
CA LEU A 335 1.31 -6.28 0.48
C LEU A 335 2.64 -6.73 1.09
N THR A 336 3.02 -7.98 0.82
CA THR A 336 4.35 -8.52 1.13
C THR A 336 5.02 -8.91 -0.17
N ALA A 337 6.21 -8.37 -0.46
CA ALA A 337 6.86 -8.55 -1.75
C ALA A 337 8.31 -9.02 -1.63
N TRP A 338 8.77 -9.81 -2.60
CA TRP A 338 10.13 -10.35 -2.67
C TRP A 338 10.88 -9.83 -3.89
N LYS A 339 12.22 -9.86 -3.82
CA LYS A 339 13.11 -9.34 -4.88
C LYS A 339 12.98 -10.06 -6.22
N ASP A 340 12.47 -11.27 -6.22
CA ASP A 340 12.23 -12.04 -7.45
C ASP A 340 11.03 -11.53 -8.25
N GLY A 341 10.22 -10.62 -7.69
CA GLY A 341 9.02 -10.04 -8.28
C GLY A 341 7.74 -10.78 -7.91
N SER A 342 7.80 -11.79 -7.04
CA SER A 342 6.62 -12.39 -6.42
C SER A 342 6.10 -11.50 -5.27
N PHE A 343 4.81 -11.57 -5.01
CA PHE A 343 4.19 -10.83 -3.91
C PHE A 343 2.90 -11.51 -3.43
N GLU A 344 2.39 -11.04 -2.32
CA GLU A 344 1.10 -11.46 -1.78
C GLU A 344 0.35 -10.28 -1.18
N VAL A 345 -0.97 -10.36 -1.17
CA VAL A 345 -1.86 -9.37 -0.55
C VAL A 345 -2.69 -10.06 0.53
N PHE A 346 -2.57 -9.56 1.75
CA PHE A 346 -3.37 -9.93 2.91
C PHE A 346 -4.48 -8.91 3.14
N ASN A 347 -5.68 -9.40 3.41
CA ASN A 347 -6.83 -8.57 3.79
C ASN A 347 -7.14 -8.80 5.26
N SER A 348 -6.98 -7.77 6.11
CA SER A 348 -7.14 -7.88 7.56
C SER A 348 -8.58 -8.20 8.00
N ARG A 349 -9.60 -7.84 7.19
CA ARG A 349 -11.00 -8.19 7.47
C ARG A 349 -11.27 -9.68 7.33
N THR A 350 -10.71 -10.31 6.30
CA THR A 350 -10.99 -11.73 5.99
C THR A 350 -9.92 -12.66 6.52
N GLU A 351 -8.79 -12.11 6.99
CA GLU A 351 -7.58 -12.83 7.40
C GLU A 351 -7.04 -13.78 6.32
N LYS A 352 -7.31 -13.45 5.04
CA LYS A 352 -6.88 -14.26 3.89
C LYS A 352 -5.77 -13.56 3.11
N THR A 353 -4.89 -14.39 2.56
CA THR A 353 -3.79 -13.96 1.69
C THR A 353 -3.98 -14.54 0.29
N LYS A 354 -3.77 -13.71 -0.74
CA LYS A 354 -3.65 -14.15 -2.13
C LYS A 354 -2.22 -13.96 -2.59
N HIS A 355 -1.66 -15.02 -3.21
CA HIS A 355 -0.31 -15.03 -3.74
C HIS A 355 -0.28 -14.74 -5.24
N TYR A 356 0.78 -14.09 -5.69
CA TYR A 356 1.07 -13.75 -7.08
C TYR A 356 2.51 -14.16 -7.38
N ASP A 357 2.69 -15.02 -8.38
CA ASP A 357 4.00 -15.48 -8.79
C ASP A 357 4.80 -14.35 -9.45
N ALA A 358 6.12 -14.48 -9.47
CA ALA A 358 6.98 -13.59 -10.24
C ALA A 358 6.57 -13.59 -11.72
N ALA A 359 6.57 -12.39 -12.35
CA ALA A 359 6.34 -12.33 -13.79
C ALA A 359 7.45 -13.08 -14.54
N SER A 360 7.05 -13.87 -15.52
CA SER A 360 7.96 -14.64 -16.40
C SER A 360 8.78 -13.74 -17.32
#